data_01ec9f63cb44ae7082a51edf40172de4
#
_entry.id   01ec9f63cb44ae7082a51edf40172de4
#
_cell.length_a   1.000
_cell.length_b   1.000
_cell.length_c   1.000
_cell.angle_alpha   90.00
_cell.angle_beta   90.00
_cell.angle_gamma   90.00
#
_symmetry.space_group_name_H-M   'P 1'
#
loop_
_entity.id
_entity.type
_entity.pdbx_description
1 polymer ?
#
loop_
_entity_poly.entity_id
_entity_poly.type
_entity_poly.pdbx_seq_one_letter_code
_entity_poly.pdbx_strand_id
1 'polypeptide(L)'
;VVRLVVANFTTFYFYATKHKEEFSTMEKTTERRKFGIRDIMTIAAMMVIAYLVAMVIGSVTLPLPVVYLYGSAGIDAFIGAIFYLVAANRVNKHSLLFAWAAVYGIIQGVMGYMFLIPYFLVVALIAELTMIGKDTYRNAVRNRIGWTVNAIGNFVGCAVPLWWAWDSYQEMAASSGFDANTLNMQFSMVTSPALMLLGIAITAVLAILGTLFGQRLLRKHFQKAGIVG
;
A
#
# COMPACT_ATOMS: atom_id res chain seq x y z
N VAL A 1 31.62 46.05 -38.26
CA VAL A 1 30.19 46.04 -37.91
C VAL A 1 29.56 44.71 -38.34
N VAL A 2 29.69 44.24 -39.60
CA VAL A 2 29.05 43.00 -40.11
C VAL A 2 29.50 41.74 -39.36
N ARG A 3 30.79 41.59 -38.99
CA ARG A 3 31.32 40.42 -38.24
C ARG A 3 30.79 40.35 -36.81
N LEU A 4 30.46 41.48 -36.17
CA LEU A 4 29.90 41.50 -34.81
C LEU A 4 28.42 41.10 -34.78
N VAL A 5 27.67 41.46 -35.81
CA VAL A 5 26.26 41.09 -35.94
C VAL A 5 26.08 39.60 -36.23
N VAL A 6 26.97 39.02 -37.08
CA VAL A 6 26.97 37.58 -37.39
C VAL A 6 27.36 36.75 -36.18
N ALA A 7 28.35 37.20 -35.38
CA ALA A 7 28.75 36.49 -34.17
C ALA A 7 27.62 36.48 -33.07
N ASN A 8 26.93 37.61 -32.93
CA ASN A 8 25.78 37.65 -31.99
C ASN A 8 24.59 36.81 -32.45
N PHE A 9 24.36 36.73 -33.78
CA PHE A 9 23.27 35.92 -34.32
C PHE A 9 23.54 34.42 -34.18
N THR A 10 24.76 33.97 -34.40
CA THR A 10 25.17 32.56 -34.17
C THR A 10 25.14 32.18 -32.71
N THR A 11 25.53 33.07 -31.80
CA THR A 11 25.45 32.83 -30.36
C THR A 11 24.01 32.75 -29.88
N PHE A 12 23.13 33.64 -30.39
CA PHE A 12 21.70 33.61 -30.07
C PHE A 12 21.01 32.35 -30.61
N TYR A 13 21.36 31.92 -31.83
CA TYR A 13 20.81 30.70 -32.42
C TYR A 13 21.27 29.43 -31.68
N PHE A 14 22.50 29.40 -31.21
CA PHE A 14 23.06 28.31 -30.43
C PHE A 14 22.40 28.24 -29.02
N TYR A 15 22.15 29.39 -28.41
CA TYR A 15 21.46 29.48 -27.13
C TYR A 15 19.99 29.05 -27.25
N ALA A 16 19.31 29.45 -28.31
CA ALA A 16 17.91 29.10 -28.56
C ALA A 16 17.71 27.62 -28.89
N THR A 17 18.65 27.01 -29.66
CA THR A 17 18.63 25.56 -29.94
C THR A 17 18.95 24.73 -28.71
N LYS A 18 19.93 25.14 -27.91
CA LYS A 18 20.28 24.46 -26.64
C LYS A 18 19.13 24.48 -25.64
N HIS A 19 18.46 25.64 -25.48
CA HIS A 19 17.28 25.75 -24.64
C HIS A 19 16.08 24.91 -25.15
N LYS A 20 15.94 24.79 -26.46
CA LYS A 20 14.90 23.97 -27.08
C LYS A 20 15.15 22.46 -26.87
N GLU A 21 16.41 22.04 -26.92
CA GLU A 21 16.81 20.65 -26.61
C GLU A 21 16.68 20.34 -25.11
N GLU A 22 17.08 21.27 -24.23
CA GLU A 22 16.90 21.12 -22.80
C GLU A 22 15.41 21.07 -22.41
N PHE A 23 14.56 21.91 -23.05
CA PHE A 23 13.11 21.90 -22.84
C PHE A 23 12.47 20.62 -23.37
N SER A 24 12.88 20.16 -24.55
CA SER A 24 12.43 18.88 -25.13
C SER A 24 12.86 17.67 -24.29
N THR A 25 14.07 17.73 -23.71
CA THR A 25 14.59 16.67 -22.83
C THR A 25 13.87 16.71 -21.47
N MET A 26 13.55 17.89 -20.95
CA MET A 26 12.73 18.04 -19.74
C MET A 26 11.27 17.59 -19.99
N GLU A 27 10.72 17.87 -21.15
CA GLU A 27 9.37 17.43 -21.52
C GLU A 27 9.29 15.91 -21.68
N LYS A 28 10.30 15.27 -22.30
CA LYS A 28 10.41 13.80 -22.37
C LYS A 28 10.63 13.14 -21.01
N THR A 29 11.31 13.80 -20.06
CA THR A 29 11.48 13.30 -18.69
C THR A 29 10.23 13.52 -17.84
N THR A 30 9.32 14.39 -18.26
CA THR A 30 8.04 14.70 -17.57
C THR A 30 6.88 13.86 -18.08
N GLU A 31 7.07 13.05 -19.13
CA GLU A 31 6.07 12.03 -19.47
C GLU A 31 5.89 11.11 -18.27
N ARG A 32 4.76 11.30 -17.55
CA ARG A 32 4.31 10.38 -16.49
C ARG A 32 4.29 8.99 -17.13
N ARG A 33 5.28 8.17 -16.82
CA ARG A 33 5.33 6.78 -17.31
C ARG A 33 4.01 6.13 -16.94
N LYS A 34 3.12 5.95 -17.92
CA LYS A 34 1.82 5.29 -17.74
C LYS A 34 2.05 3.89 -17.15
N PHE A 35 1.10 3.41 -16.36
CA PHE A 35 1.11 2.04 -15.89
C PHE A 35 1.17 1.08 -17.08
N GLY A 36 2.20 0.25 -17.12
CA GLY A 36 2.31 -0.81 -18.10
C GLY A 36 1.80 -2.14 -17.55
N ILE A 37 1.53 -3.10 -18.44
CA ILE A 37 1.07 -4.44 -18.04
C ILE A 37 2.05 -5.13 -17.07
N ARG A 38 3.35 -4.90 -17.24
CA ARG A 38 4.40 -5.43 -16.34
C ARG A 38 4.30 -4.87 -14.93
N ASP A 39 3.89 -3.61 -14.78
CA ASP A 39 3.71 -2.97 -13.47
C ASP A 39 2.52 -3.61 -12.75
N ILE A 40 1.41 -3.78 -13.47
CA ILE A 40 0.19 -4.42 -12.96
C ILE A 40 0.50 -5.86 -12.53
N MET A 41 1.20 -6.62 -13.36
CA MET A 41 1.62 -7.98 -13.03
C MET A 41 2.52 -8.03 -11.78
N THR A 42 3.43 -7.06 -11.62
CA THR A 42 4.29 -7.00 -10.45
C THR A 42 3.48 -6.73 -9.19
N ILE A 43 2.55 -5.75 -9.23
CA ILE A 43 1.67 -5.44 -8.11
C ILE A 43 0.80 -6.65 -7.76
N ALA A 44 0.16 -7.24 -8.75
CA ALA A 44 -0.71 -8.39 -8.54
C ALA A 44 0.04 -9.59 -7.94
N ALA A 45 1.22 -9.93 -8.47
CA ALA A 45 2.04 -11.03 -7.95
C ALA A 45 2.45 -10.79 -6.49
N MET A 46 2.94 -9.58 -6.17
CA MET A 46 3.33 -9.24 -4.80
C MET A 46 2.13 -9.23 -3.86
N MET A 47 0.97 -8.76 -4.33
CA MET A 47 -0.27 -8.74 -3.55
C MET A 47 -0.79 -10.15 -3.27
N VAL A 48 -0.78 -11.04 -4.27
CA VAL A 48 -1.21 -12.43 -4.08
C VAL A 48 -0.32 -13.14 -3.04
N ILE A 49 1.00 -12.96 -3.12
CA ILE A 49 1.91 -13.55 -2.14
C ILE A 49 1.64 -12.98 -0.74
N ALA A 50 1.50 -11.66 -0.62
CA ALA A 50 1.17 -11.01 0.65
C ALA A 50 -0.15 -11.53 1.22
N TYR A 51 -1.17 -11.71 0.37
CA TYR A 51 -2.48 -12.24 0.78
C TYR A 51 -2.41 -13.69 1.25
N LEU A 52 -1.65 -14.55 0.55
CA LEU A 52 -1.44 -15.94 1.00
C LEU A 52 -0.77 -16.00 2.37
N VAL A 53 0.22 -15.12 2.61
CA VAL A 53 0.86 -14.99 3.93
C VAL A 53 -0.15 -14.51 4.98
N ALA A 54 -0.98 -13.53 4.66
CA ALA A 54 -2.04 -13.04 5.54
C ALA A 54 -3.06 -14.15 5.90
N MET A 55 -3.43 -14.99 4.94
CA MET A 55 -4.29 -16.16 5.21
C MET A 55 -3.65 -17.15 6.20
N VAL A 56 -2.36 -17.41 6.07
CA VAL A 56 -1.62 -18.27 7.02
C VAL A 56 -1.61 -17.63 8.41
N ILE A 57 -1.30 -16.34 8.51
CA ILE A 57 -1.30 -15.61 9.78
C ILE A 57 -2.69 -15.64 10.42
N GLY A 58 -3.74 -15.37 9.64
CA GLY A 58 -5.12 -15.43 10.09
C GLY A 58 -5.47 -16.81 10.65
N SER A 59 -5.13 -17.88 9.93
CA SER A 59 -5.39 -19.25 10.35
C SER A 59 -4.67 -19.64 11.64
N VAL A 60 -3.42 -19.20 11.80
CA VAL A 60 -2.61 -19.50 13.01
C VAL A 60 -3.10 -18.67 14.21
N THR A 61 -3.55 -17.46 13.99
CA THR A 61 -4.01 -16.56 15.07
C THR A 61 -5.47 -16.79 15.47
N LEU A 62 -6.26 -17.42 14.61
CA LEU A 62 -7.69 -17.69 14.80
C LEU A 62 -8.04 -18.33 16.15
N PRO A 63 -7.28 -19.35 16.67
CA PRO A 63 -7.56 -19.96 17.98
C PRO A 63 -7.29 -19.03 19.17
N LEU A 64 -6.67 -17.88 18.94
CA LEU A 64 -6.32 -16.89 19.94
C LEU A 64 -7.05 -15.58 19.68
N PRO A 65 -8.33 -15.42 20.11
CA PRO A 65 -9.20 -14.32 19.69
C PRO A 65 -8.60 -12.93 19.88
N VAL A 66 -7.90 -12.70 20.97
CA VAL A 66 -7.22 -11.41 21.25
C VAL A 66 -6.10 -11.15 20.24
N VAL A 67 -5.29 -12.17 19.93
CA VAL A 67 -4.21 -12.06 18.94
C VAL A 67 -4.77 -11.92 17.54
N TYR A 68 -5.83 -12.65 17.22
CA TYR A 68 -6.53 -12.55 15.95
C TYR A 68 -7.03 -11.13 15.68
N LEU A 69 -7.72 -10.53 16.66
CA LEU A 69 -8.34 -9.20 16.49
C LEU A 69 -7.32 -8.05 16.52
N TYR A 70 -6.37 -8.08 17.44
CA TYR A 70 -5.44 -6.96 17.63
C TYR A 70 -4.07 -7.18 16.99
N GLY A 71 -3.65 -8.43 16.87
CA GLY A 71 -2.31 -8.77 16.42
C GLY A 71 -2.25 -9.10 14.92
N SER A 72 -3.25 -9.80 14.37
CA SER A 72 -3.15 -10.32 13.01
C SER A 72 -2.93 -9.22 11.96
N ALA A 73 -3.74 -8.17 11.98
CA ALA A 73 -3.60 -7.05 11.05
C ALA A 73 -2.25 -6.33 11.18
N GLY A 74 -1.73 -6.23 12.39
CA GLY A 74 -0.41 -5.67 12.65
C GLY A 74 0.72 -6.58 12.15
N ILE A 75 0.62 -7.89 12.38
CA ILE A 75 1.59 -8.89 11.89
C ILE A 75 1.56 -8.92 10.36
N ASP A 76 0.36 -8.90 9.76
CA ASP A 76 0.19 -8.81 8.30
C ASP A 76 0.82 -7.53 7.75
N ALA A 77 0.62 -6.40 8.43
CA ALA A 77 1.22 -5.14 8.04
C ALA A 77 2.75 -5.15 8.15
N PHE A 78 3.29 -5.83 9.18
CA PHE A 78 4.74 -5.99 9.35
C PHE A 78 5.36 -6.81 8.22
N ILE A 79 4.81 -7.98 7.93
CA ILE A 79 5.34 -8.88 6.90
C ILE A 79 4.99 -8.37 5.50
N GLY A 80 3.77 -7.90 5.29
CA GLY A 80 3.28 -7.34 4.03
C GLY A 80 4.08 -6.12 3.56
N ALA A 81 4.68 -5.36 4.49
CA ALA A 81 5.56 -4.25 4.16
C ALA A 81 6.72 -4.65 3.23
N ILE A 82 7.24 -5.87 3.35
CA ILE A 82 8.34 -6.36 2.52
C ILE A 82 7.88 -6.45 1.06
N PHE A 83 6.74 -7.09 0.81
CA PHE A 83 6.17 -7.27 -0.53
C PHE A 83 5.74 -5.94 -1.14
N TYR A 84 5.10 -5.09 -0.34
CA TYR A 84 4.74 -3.73 -0.74
C TYR A 84 5.99 -2.93 -1.16
N LEU A 85 7.05 -2.92 -0.35
CA LEU A 85 8.26 -2.16 -0.64
C LEU A 85 8.99 -2.68 -1.87
N VAL A 86 8.98 -3.99 -2.15
CA VAL A 86 9.50 -4.55 -3.40
C VAL A 86 8.71 -4.01 -4.59
N ALA A 87 7.38 -4.05 -4.53
CA ALA A 87 6.52 -3.49 -5.58
C ALA A 87 6.74 -1.98 -5.73
N ALA A 88 6.77 -1.23 -4.62
CA ALA A 88 6.95 0.21 -4.60
C ALA A 88 8.25 0.65 -5.27
N ASN A 89 9.37 0.04 -4.91
CA ASN A 89 10.67 0.37 -5.49
C ASN A 89 10.79 -0.05 -6.96
N ARG A 90 10.15 -1.16 -7.34
CA ARG A 90 10.24 -1.69 -8.70
C ARG A 90 9.38 -0.90 -9.68
N VAL A 91 8.16 -0.57 -9.28
CA VAL A 91 7.19 0.14 -10.12
C VAL A 91 7.43 1.65 -10.08
N ASN A 92 7.62 2.23 -8.90
CA ASN A 92 7.84 3.67 -8.64
C ASN A 92 6.92 4.58 -9.45
N LYS A 93 5.62 4.29 -9.44
CA LYS A 93 4.59 5.05 -10.17
C LYS A 93 3.44 5.39 -9.25
N HIS A 94 2.85 6.58 -9.47
CA HIS A 94 1.62 6.97 -8.80
C HIS A 94 0.51 5.94 -9.01
N SER A 95 -0.42 5.87 -8.08
CA SER A 95 -1.53 4.91 -8.02
C SER A 95 -1.12 3.47 -7.69
N LEU A 96 0.14 3.20 -7.27
CA LEU A 96 0.55 1.87 -6.84
C LEU A 96 -0.17 1.47 -5.55
N LEU A 97 -0.17 2.35 -4.54
CA LEU A 97 -0.80 2.06 -3.25
C LEU A 97 -2.33 2.01 -3.39
N PHE A 98 -2.88 2.86 -4.28
CA PHE A 98 -4.29 2.76 -4.67
C PHE A 98 -4.60 1.39 -5.28
N ALA A 99 -3.81 0.94 -6.27
CA ALA A 99 -4.00 -0.37 -6.89
C ALA A 99 -3.86 -1.51 -5.87
N TRP A 100 -2.90 -1.41 -4.95
CA TRP A 100 -2.70 -2.38 -3.88
C TRP A 100 -3.95 -2.54 -3.00
N ALA A 101 -4.45 -1.44 -2.44
CA ALA A 101 -5.61 -1.47 -1.55
C ALA A 101 -6.92 -1.80 -2.30
N ALA A 102 -7.06 -1.34 -3.56
CA ALA A 102 -8.21 -1.67 -4.40
C ALA A 102 -8.28 -3.18 -4.72
N VAL A 103 -7.14 -3.80 -5.07
CA VAL A 103 -7.06 -5.25 -5.31
C VAL A 103 -7.42 -6.01 -4.04
N TYR A 104 -6.93 -5.58 -2.88
CA TYR A 104 -7.31 -6.19 -1.61
C TYR A 104 -8.83 -6.11 -1.37
N GLY A 105 -9.45 -4.96 -1.62
CA GLY A 105 -10.90 -4.80 -1.53
C GLY A 105 -11.67 -5.72 -2.48
N ILE A 106 -11.20 -5.90 -3.71
CA ILE A 106 -11.80 -6.83 -4.68
C ILE A 106 -11.70 -8.28 -4.17
N ILE A 107 -10.55 -8.68 -3.63
CA ILE A 107 -10.37 -10.03 -3.06
C ILE A 107 -11.37 -10.24 -1.92
N GLN A 108 -11.52 -9.28 -1.01
CA GLN A 108 -12.51 -9.35 0.07
C GLN A 108 -13.95 -9.45 -0.46
N GLY A 109 -14.26 -8.72 -1.54
CA GLY A 109 -15.55 -8.81 -2.21
C GLY A 109 -15.84 -10.21 -2.77
N VAL A 110 -14.85 -10.84 -3.44
CA VAL A 110 -14.96 -12.20 -3.96
C VAL A 110 -15.12 -13.23 -2.83
N MET A 111 -14.52 -12.96 -1.66
CA MET A 111 -14.66 -13.80 -0.46
C MET A 111 -16.02 -13.65 0.24
N GLY A 112 -16.94 -12.86 -0.32
CA GLY A 112 -18.32 -12.68 0.19
C GLY A 112 -18.58 -11.32 0.82
N TYR A 113 -17.58 -10.47 1.00
CA TYR A 113 -17.72 -9.16 1.63
C TYR A 113 -17.82 -8.03 0.59
N MET A 114 -18.79 -8.11 -0.34
CA MET A 114 -18.95 -7.14 -1.44
C MET A 114 -19.01 -5.68 -0.96
N PHE A 115 -19.58 -5.42 0.21
CA PHE A 115 -19.67 -4.09 0.82
C PHE A 115 -18.32 -3.53 1.28
N LEU A 116 -17.27 -4.34 1.38
CA LEU A 116 -15.92 -3.88 1.67
C LEU A 116 -15.23 -3.25 0.45
N ILE A 117 -15.69 -3.51 -0.77
CA ILE A 117 -15.10 -2.91 -1.97
C ILE A 117 -15.10 -1.38 -1.89
N PRO A 118 -16.24 -0.67 -1.70
CA PRO A 118 -16.23 0.78 -1.59
C PRO A 118 -15.42 1.29 -0.40
N TYR A 119 -15.41 0.57 0.72
CA TYR A 119 -14.59 0.90 1.88
C TYR A 119 -13.10 0.92 1.51
N PHE A 120 -12.58 -0.15 0.90
CA PHE A 120 -11.18 -0.23 0.52
C PHE A 120 -10.80 0.72 -0.62
N LEU A 121 -11.73 1.12 -1.48
CA LEU A 121 -11.48 2.20 -2.44
C LEU A 121 -11.25 3.55 -1.75
N VAL A 122 -11.98 3.84 -0.67
CA VAL A 122 -11.75 5.04 0.15
C VAL A 122 -10.39 4.95 0.87
N VAL A 123 -10.07 3.82 1.49
CA VAL A 123 -8.75 3.58 2.11
C VAL A 123 -7.64 3.76 1.08
N ALA A 124 -7.81 3.21 -0.13
CA ALA A 124 -6.89 3.31 -1.24
C ALA A 124 -6.62 4.78 -1.63
N LEU A 125 -7.67 5.58 -1.73
CA LEU A 125 -7.55 7.02 -2.02
C LEU A 125 -6.79 7.76 -0.91
N ILE A 126 -7.15 7.54 0.35
CA ILE A 126 -6.49 8.20 1.49
C ILE A 126 -5.02 7.82 1.55
N ALA A 127 -4.69 6.54 1.38
CA ALA A 127 -3.32 6.07 1.38
C ALA A 127 -2.52 6.65 0.19
N GLU A 128 -3.09 6.70 -1.02
CA GLU A 128 -2.43 7.29 -2.18
C GLU A 128 -2.21 8.79 -2.05
N LEU A 129 -3.10 9.53 -1.38
CA LEU A 129 -2.91 10.96 -1.11
C LEU A 129 -1.61 11.24 -0.33
N THR A 130 -1.15 10.32 0.51
CA THR A 130 0.13 10.44 1.22
C THR A 130 1.33 10.32 0.29
N MET A 131 1.14 9.79 -0.91
CA MET A 131 2.18 9.49 -1.89
C MET A 131 2.25 10.51 -3.03
N ILE A 132 1.63 11.70 -2.88
CA ILE A 132 1.69 12.78 -3.87
C ILE A 132 3.11 13.34 -3.94
N GLY A 133 3.69 13.42 -5.15
CA GLY A 133 5.03 13.98 -5.40
C GLY A 133 5.82 13.15 -6.41
N LYS A 134 7.04 13.59 -6.74
CA LYS A 134 7.94 12.82 -7.64
C LYS A 134 8.73 11.79 -6.83
N ASP A 135 8.93 10.62 -7.40
CA ASP A 135 9.74 9.51 -6.84
C ASP A 135 9.39 9.13 -5.39
N THR A 136 8.14 9.37 -4.99
CA THR A 136 7.68 9.15 -3.61
C THR A 136 7.74 7.68 -3.21
N TYR A 137 7.57 6.76 -4.16
CA TYR A 137 7.65 5.31 -3.91
C TYR A 137 9.07 4.79 -3.69
N ARG A 138 10.10 5.61 -3.95
CA ARG A 138 11.49 5.35 -3.52
C ARG A 138 11.86 6.06 -2.21
N ASN A 139 11.00 6.97 -1.75
CA ASN A 139 11.23 7.68 -0.50
C ASN A 139 10.83 6.82 0.70
N ALA A 140 11.79 6.51 1.57
CA ALA A 140 11.61 5.64 2.73
C ALA A 140 10.55 6.16 3.71
N VAL A 141 10.49 7.47 3.95
CA VAL A 141 9.54 8.08 4.89
C VAL A 141 8.13 8.07 4.31
N ARG A 142 7.98 8.43 3.04
CA ARG A 142 6.68 8.42 2.35
C ARG A 142 6.08 7.02 2.31
N ASN A 143 6.88 6.01 1.93
CA ASN A 143 6.43 4.61 1.96
C ASN A 143 5.99 4.17 3.35
N ARG A 144 6.70 4.61 4.40
CA ARG A 144 6.30 4.30 5.77
C ARG A 144 4.95 4.89 6.12
N ILE A 145 4.73 6.18 5.81
CA ILE A 145 3.46 6.87 6.08
C ILE A 145 2.32 6.20 5.28
N GLY A 146 2.47 6.06 3.97
CA GLY A 146 1.44 5.49 3.10
C GLY A 146 1.08 4.05 3.49
N TRP A 147 2.09 3.23 3.78
CA TRP A 147 1.86 1.86 4.23
C TRP A 147 1.16 1.80 5.60
N THR A 148 1.54 2.66 6.54
CA THR A 148 0.89 2.72 7.86
C THR A 148 -0.57 3.14 7.74
N VAL A 149 -0.88 4.12 6.90
CA VAL A 149 -2.28 4.52 6.61
C VAL A 149 -3.07 3.37 6.01
N ASN A 150 -2.51 2.66 5.04
CA ASN A 150 -3.12 1.47 4.45
C ASN A 150 -3.35 0.37 5.48
N ALA A 151 -2.38 0.11 6.35
CA ALA A 151 -2.48 -0.92 7.39
C ALA A 151 -3.55 -0.59 8.45
N ILE A 152 -3.64 0.67 8.87
CA ILE A 152 -4.72 1.13 9.74
C ILE A 152 -6.09 0.94 9.05
N GLY A 153 -6.18 1.28 7.76
CA GLY A 153 -7.39 1.02 6.98
C GLY A 153 -7.77 -0.46 6.95
N ASN A 154 -6.80 -1.36 6.80
CA ASN A 154 -7.04 -2.80 6.85
C ASN A 154 -7.56 -3.24 8.22
N PHE A 155 -6.95 -2.77 9.31
CA PHE A 155 -7.41 -3.08 10.67
C PHE A 155 -8.86 -2.60 10.91
N VAL A 156 -9.17 -1.35 10.56
CA VAL A 156 -10.53 -0.81 10.69
C VAL A 156 -11.50 -1.57 9.77
N GLY A 157 -11.04 -1.98 8.58
CA GLY A 157 -11.80 -2.81 7.66
C GLY A 157 -12.28 -4.13 8.25
N CYS A 158 -11.52 -4.72 9.18
CA CYS A 158 -11.96 -5.92 9.90
C CYS A 158 -13.17 -5.67 10.83
N ALA A 159 -13.37 -4.42 11.28
CA ALA A 159 -14.51 -4.06 12.11
C ALA A 159 -15.78 -3.74 11.30
N VAL A 160 -15.64 -3.35 10.03
CA VAL A 160 -16.78 -2.94 9.18
C VAL A 160 -17.86 -4.02 9.07
N PRO A 161 -17.56 -5.32 8.87
CA PRO A 161 -18.57 -6.37 8.85
C PRO A 161 -19.36 -6.46 10.15
N LEU A 162 -18.69 -6.28 11.29
CA LEU A 162 -19.31 -6.36 12.61
C LEU A 162 -20.23 -5.16 12.88
N TRP A 163 -19.94 -4.01 12.27
CA TRP A 163 -20.78 -2.80 12.45
C TRP A 163 -21.98 -2.76 11.51
N TRP A 164 -21.82 -3.22 10.26
CA TRP A 164 -22.82 -3.02 9.20
C TRP A 164 -23.57 -4.28 8.79
N ALA A 165 -23.02 -5.45 9.04
CA ALA A 165 -23.56 -6.72 8.57
C ALA A 165 -23.47 -7.80 9.66
N TRP A 166 -23.80 -7.42 10.92
CA TRP A 166 -23.64 -8.29 12.08
C TRP A 166 -24.31 -9.65 11.93
N ASP A 167 -25.57 -9.68 11.48
CA ASP A 167 -26.32 -10.93 11.34
C ASP A 167 -25.67 -11.86 10.30
N SER A 168 -25.34 -11.31 9.12
CA SER A 168 -24.64 -12.08 8.08
C SER A 168 -23.23 -12.51 8.51
N TYR A 169 -22.54 -11.67 9.30
CA TYR A 169 -21.24 -12.02 9.85
C TYR A 169 -21.35 -13.17 10.85
N GLN A 170 -22.35 -13.17 11.74
CA GLN A 170 -22.59 -14.23 12.71
C GLN A 170 -22.84 -15.57 12.01
N GLU A 171 -23.73 -15.60 11.02
CA GLU A 171 -24.03 -16.81 10.25
C GLU A 171 -22.79 -17.41 9.59
N MET A 172 -22.01 -16.57 8.94
CA MET A 172 -20.79 -16.99 8.26
C MET A 172 -19.71 -17.42 9.25
N ALA A 173 -19.52 -16.70 10.35
CA ALA A 173 -18.53 -17.04 11.36
C ALA A 173 -18.89 -18.33 12.09
N ALA A 174 -20.17 -18.55 12.39
CA ALA A 174 -20.66 -19.80 12.97
C ALA A 174 -20.41 -21.00 12.02
N SER A 175 -20.67 -20.81 10.72
CA SER A 175 -20.36 -21.86 9.71
C SER A 175 -18.88 -22.15 9.58
N SER A 176 -18.02 -21.19 9.95
CA SER A 176 -16.55 -21.29 9.99
C SER A 176 -16.01 -21.83 11.32
N GLY A 177 -16.89 -22.19 12.25
CA GLY A 177 -16.53 -22.81 13.54
C GLY A 177 -16.24 -21.84 14.68
N PHE A 178 -16.60 -20.56 14.55
CA PHE A 178 -16.54 -19.61 15.67
C PHE A 178 -17.64 -19.88 16.67
N ASP A 179 -17.29 -19.95 17.94
CA ASP A 179 -18.25 -20.06 19.03
C ASP A 179 -18.88 -18.69 19.37
N ALA A 180 -20.03 -18.73 20.06
CA ALA A 180 -20.75 -17.53 20.46
C ALA A 180 -19.93 -16.60 21.38
N ASN A 181 -19.08 -17.15 22.24
CA ASN A 181 -18.22 -16.35 23.12
C ASN A 181 -17.18 -15.57 22.34
N THR A 182 -16.54 -16.21 21.36
CA THR A 182 -15.59 -15.56 20.46
C THR A 182 -16.27 -14.44 19.68
N LEU A 183 -17.45 -14.66 19.14
CA LEU A 183 -18.21 -13.64 18.39
C LEU A 183 -18.60 -12.45 19.28
N ASN A 184 -19.13 -12.70 20.48
CA ASN A 184 -19.47 -11.65 21.44
C ASN A 184 -18.24 -10.84 21.87
N MET A 185 -17.12 -11.53 22.07
CA MET A 185 -15.85 -10.85 22.37
C MET A 185 -15.40 -9.97 21.21
N GLN A 186 -15.42 -10.46 19.98
CA GLN A 186 -15.11 -9.67 18.77
C GLN A 186 -15.99 -8.43 18.70
N PHE A 187 -17.28 -8.58 18.89
CA PHE A 187 -18.22 -7.46 18.86
C PHE A 187 -17.91 -6.42 19.94
N SER A 188 -17.70 -6.86 21.18
CA SER A 188 -17.36 -5.95 22.28
C SER A 188 -16.05 -5.17 22.03
N MET A 189 -15.10 -5.79 21.36
CA MET A 189 -13.81 -5.16 21.02
C MET A 189 -13.96 -4.07 19.97
N VAL A 190 -14.73 -4.31 18.91
CA VAL A 190 -14.91 -3.32 17.83
C VAL A 190 -15.90 -2.21 18.21
N THR A 191 -16.74 -2.43 19.22
CA THR A 191 -17.66 -1.40 19.75
C THR A 191 -17.04 -0.54 20.84
N SER A 192 -15.90 -0.96 21.41
CA SER A 192 -15.15 -0.17 22.41
C SER A 192 -14.18 0.79 21.75
N PRO A 193 -14.36 2.14 21.86
CA PRO A 193 -13.43 3.09 21.27
C PRO A 193 -11.99 2.95 21.77
N ALA A 194 -11.82 2.63 23.07
CA ALA A 194 -10.51 2.45 23.68
C ALA A 194 -9.77 1.25 23.09
N LEU A 195 -10.47 0.14 22.88
CA LEU A 195 -9.90 -1.08 22.31
C LEU A 195 -9.60 -0.90 20.81
N MET A 196 -10.47 -0.19 20.08
CA MET A 196 -10.20 0.16 18.68
C MET A 196 -8.95 1.05 18.55
N LEU A 197 -8.79 2.05 19.39
CA LEU A 197 -7.59 2.89 19.40
C LEU A 197 -6.33 2.09 19.75
N LEU A 198 -6.43 1.14 20.67
CA LEU A 198 -5.32 0.24 20.97
C LEU A 198 -4.92 -0.61 19.76
N GLY A 199 -5.89 -1.19 19.06
CA GLY A 199 -5.64 -1.97 17.85
C GLY A 199 -5.03 -1.14 16.71
N ILE A 200 -5.52 0.08 16.52
CA ILE A 200 -4.94 1.05 15.57
C ILE A 200 -3.47 1.34 15.94
N ALA A 201 -3.19 1.59 17.23
CA ALA A 201 -1.84 1.88 17.69
C ALA A 201 -0.89 0.70 17.48
N ILE A 202 -1.31 -0.53 17.85
CA ILE A 202 -0.53 -1.75 17.62
C ILE A 202 -0.24 -1.94 16.12
N THR A 203 -1.27 -1.82 15.28
CA THR A 203 -1.13 -1.97 13.82
C THR A 203 -0.18 -0.91 13.24
N ALA A 204 -0.30 0.35 13.66
CA ALA A 204 0.57 1.43 13.22
C ALA A 204 2.03 1.17 13.59
N VAL A 205 2.31 0.77 14.83
CA VAL A 205 3.67 0.44 15.30
C VAL A 205 4.25 -0.71 14.50
N LEU A 206 3.50 -1.79 14.30
CA LEU A 206 3.97 -2.95 13.54
C LEU A 206 4.16 -2.63 12.05
N ALA A 207 3.30 -1.81 11.43
CA ALA A 207 3.49 -1.33 10.06
C ALA A 207 4.76 -0.49 9.92
N ILE A 208 5.04 0.42 10.87
CA ILE A 208 6.26 1.22 10.89
C ILE A 208 7.49 0.32 11.03
N LEU A 209 7.48 -0.61 11.97
CA LEU A 209 8.58 -1.57 12.17
C LEU A 209 8.79 -2.46 10.93
N GLY A 210 7.71 -2.93 10.32
CA GLY A 210 7.75 -3.71 9.08
C GLY A 210 8.39 -2.96 7.92
N THR A 211 8.03 -1.67 7.74
CA THR A 211 8.66 -0.84 6.71
C THR A 211 10.14 -0.56 7.00
N LEU A 212 10.52 -0.34 8.26
CA LEU A 212 11.94 -0.17 8.64
C LEU A 212 12.74 -1.45 8.37
N PHE A 213 12.20 -2.59 8.74
CA PHE A 213 12.80 -3.89 8.49
C PHE A 213 12.90 -4.19 6.99
N GLY A 214 11.80 -4.02 6.26
CA GLY A 214 11.74 -4.23 4.82
C GLY A 214 12.73 -3.32 4.06
N GLN A 215 12.88 -2.05 4.44
CA GLN A 215 13.86 -1.14 3.84
C GLN A 215 15.31 -1.59 4.08
N ARG A 216 15.62 -2.14 5.28
CA ARG A 216 16.94 -2.71 5.56
C ARG A 216 17.20 -3.95 4.71
N LEU A 217 16.19 -4.81 4.60
CA LEU A 217 16.26 -6.04 3.79
C LEU A 217 16.48 -5.73 2.31
N LEU A 218 15.72 -4.74 1.77
CA LEU A 218 15.88 -4.30 0.39
C LEU A 218 17.30 -3.80 0.11
N ARG A 219 17.82 -2.92 0.95
CA ARG A 219 19.19 -2.39 0.78
C ARG A 219 20.25 -3.49 0.83
N LYS A 220 20.09 -4.47 1.72
CA LYS A 220 21.10 -5.53 1.91
C LYS A 220 21.12 -6.57 0.77
N HIS A 221 19.95 -6.96 0.27
CA HIS A 221 19.83 -8.12 -0.61
C HIS A 221 19.37 -7.78 -2.04
N PHE A 222 18.43 -6.86 -2.20
CA PHE A 222 17.79 -6.62 -3.50
C PHE A 222 18.54 -5.59 -4.35
N GLN A 223 19.21 -4.58 -3.75
CA GLN A 223 20.06 -3.65 -4.48
C GLN A 223 21.30 -4.35 -5.03
N LYS A 224 21.91 -5.25 -4.24
CA LYS A 224 23.08 -6.05 -4.69
C LYS A 224 22.74 -7.01 -5.84
N ALA A 225 21.47 -7.46 -5.92
CA ALA A 225 21.00 -8.35 -6.98
C ALA A 225 20.48 -7.59 -8.22
N GLY A 226 20.52 -6.25 -8.25
CA GLY A 226 20.00 -5.44 -9.34
C GLY A 226 18.48 -5.51 -9.52
N ILE A 227 17.75 -6.02 -8.52
CA ILE A 227 16.29 -6.21 -8.57
C ILE A 227 15.56 -4.91 -8.25
N VAL A 228 16.22 -4.03 -7.50
CA VAL A 228 15.70 -2.71 -7.09
C VAL A 228 16.78 -1.68 -7.35
N GLY A 229 16.46 -0.63 -8.10
CA GLY A 229 17.35 0.49 -8.42
C GLY A 229 17.36 1.59 -7.36
#